data_e21938d956d01becbf4b9bd808b2fc99
#
_entry.id   e21938d956d01becbf4b9bd808b2fc99
#
_cell.length_a   1.000
_cell.length_b   1.000
_cell.length_c   1.000
_cell.angle_alpha   90.00
_cell.angle_beta   90.00
_cell.angle_gamma   90.00
#
_symmetry.space_group_name_H-M   'P 1'
#
loop_
_entity.id
_entity.type
_entity.pdbx_description
1 polymer ?
#
loop_
_entity_poly.entity_id
_entity_poly.type
_entity_poly.pdbx_seq_one_letter_code
_entity_poly.pdbx_strand_id
1 'polypeptide(L)'
;LKVIQFLPGIQSAGEGNSGFYVRGGGPDQNLVLVDDAVVYNASHLFGFFSVFNADAVKDIEITKGTMLARFGGRVSSVLDIGLKEGNARRTAVSGGLGLISSRLTVEAPLVEDTASFIISGRRTYIDVLAKPFVNPESAFSGSGYYFYDLNAKVNWRASAKNQFYLSGYFGRDVFDFRSSASNFGSRIPWGNATVTARWNHVISDKAFLTTTATYSDYEFAFEARQDSFTFGFRSGIDDRGLKTRLTLYPNVRHTIRAGMEYTYHTFLPTEFYATSNNVDFDLGEAIRTRSHELALYVEDEFDVSDALRINAGLRWSGFVQTGPFTRYVPPEESDPLA
;
A
#
# COMPACT_ATOMS: atom_id res chain seq x y z
N LEU A 1 -4.37 9.67 8.81
CA LEU A 1 -3.35 10.44 8.06
C LEU A 1 -3.47 11.96 8.18
N LYS A 2 -4.65 12.56 8.33
CA LYS A 2 -4.79 14.03 8.44
C LYS A 2 -3.91 14.64 9.54
N VAL A 3 -3.66 13.93 10.64
CA VAL A 3 -2.78 14.40 11.73
C VAL A 3 -1.33 14.61 11.26
N ILE A 4 -0.87 13.82 10.28
CA ILE A 4 0.48 13.94 9.70
C ILE A 4 0.67 15.29 8.99
N GLN A 5 -0.39 15.84 8.41
CA GLN A 5 -0.35 17.12 7.69
C GLN A 5 -0.06 18.33 8.60
N PHE A 6 -0.19 18.17 9.92
CA PHE A 6 0.20 19.20 10.88
C PHE A 6 1.68 19.16 11.29
N LEU A 7 2.43 18.15 10.83
CA LEU A 7 3.86 18.06 11.13
C LEU A 7 4.66 19.05 10.28
N PRO A 8 5.71 19.67 10.82
CA PRO A 8 6.56 20.61 10.07
C PRO A 8 7.14 19.97 8.81
N GLY A 9 7.09 20.69 7.68
CA GLY A 9 7.60 20.23 6.39
C GLY A 9 6.67 19.26 5.64
N ILE A 10 5.44 19.09 6.09
CA ILE A 10 4.38 18.36 5.39
C ILE A 10 3.30 19.35 4.98
N GLN A 11 2.86 19.25 3.74
CA GLN A 11 1.77 20.05 3.18
C GLN A 11 0.66 19.14 2.68
N SER A 12 -0.59 19.54 2.91
CA SER A 12 -1.75 18.84 2.34
C SER A 12 -1.77 18.97 0.83
N ALA A 13 -2.23 17.95 0.14
CA ALA A 13 -2.50 17.98 -1.31
C ALA A 13 -3.77 18.80 -1.67
N GLY A 14 -4.38 19.46 -0.69
CA GLY A 14 -5.58 20.29 -0.82
C GLY A 14 -6.52 20.10 0.36
N GLU A 15 -7.46 21.02 0.54
CA GLU A 15 -8.48 20.92 1.59
C GLU A 15 -9.30 19.64 1.43
N GLY A 16 -9.43 18.88 2.52
CA GLY A 16 -10.14 17.60 2.51
C GLY A 16 -9.37 16.43 1.91
N ASN A 17 -8.17 16.63 1.33
CA ASN A 17 -7.36 15.57 0.75
C ASN A 17 -6.45 14.89 1.79
N SER A 18 -6.36 13.56 1.78
CA SER A 18 -5.46 12.78 2.63
C SER A 18 -4.05 12.61 2.04
N GLY A 19 -3.85 12.98 0.78
CA GLY A 19 -2.54 13.05 0.15
C GLY A 19 -1.68 14.15 0.78
N PHE A 20 -0.38 13.98 0.76
CA PHE A 20 0.55 14.90 1.38
C PHE A 20 1.86 15.01 0.60
N TYR A 21 2.39 16.22 0.59
CA TYR A 21 3.71 16.57 0.06
C TYR A 21 4.68 16.68 1.22
N VAL A 22 5.86 16.10 1.09
CA VAL A 22 6.90 16.18 2.12
C VAL A 22 8.12 16.86 1.54
N ARG A 23 8.48 18.02 2.11
CA ARG A 23 9.65 18.81 1.70
C ARG A 23 9.73 19.06 0.18
N GLY A 24 8.59 19.30 -0.45
CA GLY A 24 8.50 19.55 -1.90
C GLY A 24 8.36 18.28 -2.76
N GLY A 25 8.52 17.09 -2.19
CA GLY A 25 8.27 15.84 -2.91
C GLY A 25 6.78 15.51 -3.02
N GLY A 26 6.36 15.01 -4.19
CA GLY A 26 4.98 14.63 -4.49
C GLY A 26 4.48 13.40 -3.72
N PRO A 27 3.16 13.16 -3.73
CA PRO A 27 2.56 11.99 -3.06
C PRO A 27 3.11 10.65 -3.56
N ASP A 28 3.48 10.55 -4.83
CA ASP A 28 4.08 9.38 -5.48
C ASP A 28 5.54 9.12 -5.04
N GLN A 29 6.20 10.12 -4.49
CA GLN A 29 7.57 10.05 -4.00
C GLN A 29 7.65 9.60 -2.52
N ASN A 30 6.52 9.40 -1.87
CA ASN A 30 6.44 8.85 -0.52
C ASN A 30 6.36 7.33 -0.58
N LEU A 31 7.13 6.64 0.25
CA LEU A 31 6.99 5.20 0.48
C LEU A 31 5.96 4.98 1.58
N VAL A 32 4.87 4.32 1.25
CA VAL A 32 3.83 3.98 2.22
C VAL A 32 3.84 2.48 2.44
N LEU A 33 4.03 2.06 3.67
CA LEU A 33 4.12 0.67 4.09
C LEU A 33 3.00 0.33 5.09
N VAL A 34 2.45 -0.86 4.98
CA VAL A 34 1.60 -1.49 5.99
C VAL A 34 2.24 -2.80 6.41
N ASP A 35 2.72 -2.87 7.64
CA ASP A 35 3.48 -4.03 8.13
C ASP A 35 4.58 -4.48 7.13
N ASP A 36 5.40 -3.55 6.59
CA ASP A 36 6.46 -3.75 5.58
C ASP A 36 6.00 -3.93 4.11
N ALA A 37 4.72 -4.19 3.82
CA ALA A 37 4.23 -4.29 2.44
C ALA A 37 3.90 -2.91 1.86
N VAL A 38 4.24 -2.70 0.58
CA VAL A 38 4.02 -1.41 -0.10
C VAL A 38 2.53 -1.21 -0.43
N VAL A 39 2.01 -0.02 -0.14
CA VAL A 39 0.68 0.44 -0.57
C VAL A 39 0.86 1.57 -1.58
N TYR A 40 0.47 1.34 -2.83
CA TYR A 40 0.74 2.27 -3.93
C TYR A 40 -0.18 3.49 -3.96
N ASN A 41 -1.45 3.32 -3.63
CA ASN A 41 -2.39 4.43 -3.50
C ASN A 41 -3.00 4.39 -2.10
N ALA A 42 -2.52 5.25 -1.23
CA ALA A 42 -2.89 5.27 0.19
C ALA A 42 -4.13 6.12 0.49
N SER A 43 -5.03 6.28 -0.50
CA SER A 43 -6.21 7.13 -0.35
C SER A 43 -7.46 6.55 -1.01
N HIS A 44 -8.61 6.76 -0.35
CA HIS A 44 -9.93 6.55 -0.91
C HIS A 44 -10.55 7.87 -1.35
N LEU A 45 -11.55 7.80 -2.24
CA LEU A 45 -12.31 8.94 -2.76
C LEU A 45 -11.37 10.06 -3.24
N PHE A 46 -10.45 9.71 -4.15
CA PHE A 46 -9.48 10.66 -4.72
C PHE A 46 -8.72 11.51 -3.68
N GLY A 47 -8.50 10.93 -2.50
CA GLY A 47 -7.75 11.58 -1.43
C GLY A 47 -8.57 12.06 -0.23
N PHE A 48 -9.90 12.02 -0.25
CA PHE A 48 -10.71 12.46 0.90
C PHE A 48 -10.58 11.58 2.13
N PHE A 49 -10.39 10.27 1.97
CA PHE A 49 -10.22 9.34 3.06
C PHE A 49 -8.90 8.60 2.94
N SER A 50 -8.29 8.35 4.08
CA SER A 50 -7.14 7.44 4.18
C SER A 50 -7.60 5.99 4.01
N VAL A 51 -6.80 5.17 3.34
CA VAL A 51 -6.99 3.72 3.28
C VAL A 51 -6.83 3.05 4.66
N PHE A 52 -6.20 3.73 5.63
CA PHE A 52 -5.92 3.15 6.94
C PHE A 52 -7.10 3.33 7.88
N ASN A 53 -7.68 2.21 8.31
CA ASN A 53 -8.68 2.20 9.36
C ASN A 53 -8.01 2.41 10.72
N ALA A 54 -8.36 3.50 11.40
CA ALA A 54 -7.77 3.86 12.70
C ALA A 54 -7.96 2.78 13.78
N ASP A 55 -9.01 1.95 13.67
CA ASP A 55 -9.27 0.89 14.64
C ASP A 55 -8.25 -0.25 14.52
N ALA A 56 -7.70 -0.47 13.30
CA ALA A 56 -6.69 -1.50 13.02
C ALA A 56 -5.25 -1.01 13.20
N VAL A 57 -5.01 0.32 13.19
CA VAL A 57 -3.67 0.90 13.27
C VAL A 57 -3.18 0.93 14.71
N LYS A 58 -1.96 0.45 14.95
CA LYS A 58 -1.23 0.52 16.22
C LYS A 58 -0.42 1.79 16.32
N ASP A 59 0.44 2.01 15.33
CA ASP A 59 1.36 3.14 15.27
C ASP A 59 1.60 3.58 13.83
N ILE A 60 2.11 4.80 13.68
CA ILE A 60 2.50 5.37 12.40
C ILE A 60 3.85 6.06 12.62
N GLU A 61 4.89 5.53 11.97
CA GLU A 61 6.20 6.16 11.94
C GLU A 61 6.38 6.92 10.62
N ILE A 62 6.83 8.18 10.70
CA ILE A 62 7.17 8.97 9.52
C ILE A 62 8.64 9.35 9.54
N THR A 63 9.38 8.88 8.54
CA THR A 63 10.75 9.29 8.28
C THR A 63 10.74 10.33 7.16
N LYS A 64 11.24 11.53 7.43
CA LYS A 64 11.30 12.64 6.48
C LYS A 64 12.67 13.33 6.51
N GLY A 65 13.17 13.69 5.34
CA GLY A 65 14.46 14.35 5.18
C GLY A 65 15.59 13.38 4.93
N THR A 66 16.38 13.02 5.94
CA THR A 66 17.43 12.01 5.77
C THR A 66 16.81 10.63 5.73
N MET A 67 16.95 9.95 4.59
CA MET A 67 16.48 8.58 4.44
C MET A 67 17.43 7.65 5.19
N LEU A 68 16.89 6.76 6.03
CA LEU A 68 17.66 5.72 6.71
C LEU A 68 18.09 4.66 5.69
N ALA A 69 19.27 4.04 5.87
CA ALA A 69 19.81 3.09 4.90
C ALA A 69 18.90 1.86 4.68
N ARG A 70 18.07 1.51 5.67
CA ARG A 70 17.08 0.43 5.55
C ARG A 70 15.91 0.75 4.60
N PHE A 71 15.75 1.98 4.16
CA PHE A 71 14.70 2.36 3.22
C PHE A 71 15.27 2.76 1.86
N GLY A 72 14.55 2.46 0.79
CA GLY A 72 14.91 2.79 -0.58
C GLY A 72 13.69 2.90 -1.48
N GLY A 73 13.92 3.11 -2.78
CA GLY A 73 12.87 3.12 -3.81
C GLY A 73 12.00 4.38 -3.87
N ARG A 74 12.14 5.30 -2.90
CA ARG A 74 11.45 6.61 -2.88
C ARG A 74 12.37 7.68 -2.31
N VAL A 75 12.08 8.96 -2.63
CA VAL A 75 13.04 10.06 -2.35
C VAL A 75 12.51 11.10 -1.36
N SER A 76 11.22 11.10 -1.02
CA SER A 76 10.63 12.16 -0.21
C SER A 76 10.46 11.76 1.26
N SER A 77 9.68 10.73 1.54
CA SER A 77 9.47 10.24 2.90
C SER A 77 9.10 8.75 2.94
N VAL A 78 9.17 8.18 4.13
CA VAL A 78 8.62 6.86 4.43
C VAL A 78 7.54 7.01 5.48
N LEU A 79 6.38 6.45 5.21
CA LEU A 79 5.27 6.29 6.14
C LEU A 79 5.13 4.80 6.43
N ASP A 80 5.55 4.37 7.61
CA ASP A 80 5.47 2.98 8.06
C ASP A 80 4.31 2.84 9.06
N ILE A 81 3.38 1.96 8.76
CA ILE A 81 2.13 1.79 9.50
C ILE A 81 2.09 0.38 10.06
N GLY A 82 2.16 0.30 11.38
CA GLY A 82 2.01 -0.93 12.13
C GLY A 82 0.54 -1.23 12.42
N LEU A 83 0.08 -2.46 12.13
CA LEU A 83 -1.24 -2.93 12.51
C LEU A 83 -1.23 -3.49 13.93
N LYS A 84 -2.36 -3.33 14.65
CA LYS A 84 -2.59 -3.91 15.97
C LYS A 84 -2.50 -5.45 15.94
N GLU A 85 -2.09 -6.03 17.04
CA GLU A 85 -1.90 -7.48 17.16
C GLU A 85 -3.15 -8.23 17.66
N GLY A 86 -4.20 -7.50 18.05
CA GLY A 86 -5.39 -8.06 18.69
C GLY A 86 -5.17 -8.38 20.17
N ASN A 87 -6.25 -8.71 20.86
CA ASN A 87 -6.24 -8.99 22.29
C ASN A 87 -6.02 -10.48 22.56
N ALA A 88 -4.92 -10.82 23.25
CA ALA A 88 -4.57 -12.21 23.56
C ALA A 88 -5.27 -12.79 24.80
N ARG A 89 -6.12 -12.00 25.50
CA ARG A 89 -6.76 -12.45 26.77
C ARG A 89 -8.27 -12.48 26.71
N ARG A 90 -8.89 -11.58 25.95
CA ARG A 90 -10.35 -11.48 25.87
C ARG A 90 -10.82 -11.11 24.47
N THR A 91 -11.98 -11.56 24.10
CA THR A 91 -12.66 -11.08 22.91
C THR A 91 -13.15 -9.65 23.15
N ALA A 92 -12.87 -8.77 22.20
CA ALA A 92 -13.37 -7.41 22.17
C ALA A 92 -13.94 -7.10 20.80
N VAL A 93 -15.06 -6.40 20.79
CA VAL A 93 -15.73 -5.95 19.57
C VAL A 93 -15.93 -4.45 19.69
N SER A 94 -15.50 -3.71 18.69
CA SER A 94 -15.74 -2.27 18.58
C SER A 94 -16.26 -1.93 17.21
N GLY A 95 -17.06 -0.88 17.11
CA GLY A 95 -17.62 -0.47 15.84
C GLY A 95 -18.25 0.90 15.91
N GLY A 96 -18.66 1.38 14.75
CA GLY A 96 -19.33 2.67 14.63
C GLY A 96 -20.20 2.70 13.38
N LEU A 97 -21.40 3.25 13.53
CA LEU A 97 -22.30 3.57 12.44
C LEU A 97 -22.30 5.10 12.28
N GLY A 98 -21.82 5.58 11.15
CA GLY A 98 -21.84 7.00 10.80
C GLY A 98 -22.78 7.25 9.62
N LEU A 99 -23.00 8.53 9.30
CA LEU A 99 -23.82 8.90 8.14
C LEU A 99 -23.21 8.51 6.80
N ILE A 100 -21.89 8.38 6.72
CA ILE A 100 -21.18 8.13 5.45
C ILE A 100 -20.61 6.72 5.41
N SER A 101 -20.16 6.19 6.55
CA SER A 101 -19.47 4.90 6.62
C SER A 101 -19.77 4.16 7.93
N SER A 102 -19.70 2.84 7.85
CA SER A 102 -19.68 1.95 9.02
C SER A 102 -18.35 1.24 9.13
N ARG A 103 -17.97 0.90 10.35
CA ARG A 103 -16.79 0.12 10.68
C ARG A 103 -17.08 -0.89 11.77
N LEU A 104 -16.40 -2.01 11.73
CA LEU A 104 -16.47 -3.06 12.72
C LEU A 104 -15.10 -3.67 12.91
N THR A 105 -14.68 -3.82 14.16
CA THR A 105 -13.43 -4.45 14.53
C THR A 105 -13.69 -5.53 15.56
N VAL A 106 -13.14 -6.71 15.32
CA VAL A 106 -13.20 -7.86 16.22
C VAL A 106 -11.79 -8.30 16.52
N GLU A 107 -11.47 -8.44 17.78
CA GLU A 107 -10.21 -9.00 18.26
C GLU A 107 -10.44 -10.07 19.32
N ALA A 108 -9.67 -11.14 19.27
CA ALA A 108 -9.79 -12.22 20.23
C ALA A 108 -8.51 -13.07 20.35
N PRO A 109 -8.34 -13.79 21.49
CA PRO A 109 -7.32 -14.82 21.59
C PRO A 109 -7.67 -16.00 20.65
N LEU A 110 -6.65 -16.53 19.96
CA LEU A 110 -6.66 -17.87 19.38
C LEU A 110 -6.17 -18.90 20.40
N VAL A 111 -5.13 -18.52 21.14
CA VAL A 111 -4.61 -19.22 22.31
C VAL A 111 -4.29 -18.16 23.35
N GLU A 112 -4.86 -18.30 24.54
CA GLU A 112 -4.71 -17.32 25.61
C GLU A 112 -3.24 -17.01 25.88
N ASP A 113 -2.92 -15.71 26.04
CA ASP A 113 -1.59 -15.12 26.24
C ASP A 113 -0.53 -15.46 25.17
N THR A 114 -0.86 -16.29 24.16
CA THR A 114 0.13 -16.81 23.20
C THR A 114 -0.17 -16.39 21.76
N ALA A 115 -1.43 -16.43 21.34
CA ALA A 115 -1.82 -16.08 19.98
C ALA A 115 -3.13 -15.30 19.96
N SER A 116 -3.23 -14.31 19.12
CA SER A 116 -4.43 -13.50 18.94
C SER A 116 -4.65 -13.11 17.49
N PHE A 117 -5.85 -12.64 17.20
CA PHE A 117 -6.15 -12.03 15.91
C PHE A 117 -6.94 -10.73 16.08
N ILE A 118 -6.85 -9.89 15.06
CA ILE A 118 -7.72 -8.75 14.84
C ILE A 118 -8.21 -8.78 13.39
N ILE A 119 -9.49 -8.48 13.21
CA ILE A 119 -10.10 -8.24 11.89
C ILE A 119 -10.88 -6.94 12.00
N SER A 120 -10.63 -6.03 11.09
CA SER A 120 -11.26 -4.71 11.06
C SER A 120 -11.72 -4.39 9.65
N GLY A 121 -13.02 -4.17 9.47
CA GLY A 121 -13.62 -3.79 8.18
C GLY A 121 -14.29 -2.42 8.25
N ARG A 122 -14.29 -1.73 7.12
CA ARG A 122 -14.98 -0.45 6.93
C ARG A 122 -15.60 -0.41 5.54
N ARG A 123 -16.78 0.18 5.42
CA ARG A 123 -17.43 0.46 4.13
C ARG A 123 -18.15 1.79 4.18
N THR A 124 -18.06 2.56 3.07
CA THR A 124 -18.94 3.70 2.83
C THR A 124 -20.21 3.23 2.12
N TYR A 125 -21.32 3.92 2.32
CA TYR A 125 -22.63 3.61 1.73
C TYR A 125 -23.35 4.86 1.24
N ILE A 126 -22.62 5.89 0.91
CA ILE A 126 -23.20 7.12 0.34
C ILE A 126 -23.92 6.84 -0.99
N ASP A 127 -23.46 5.83 -1.73
CA ASP A 127 -24.10 5.29 -2.93
C ASP A 127 -25.55 4.81 -2.67
N VAL A 128 -25.83 4.28 -1.48
CA VAL A 128 -27.16 3.81 -1.08
C VAL A 128 -27.97 4.93 -0.47
N LEU A 129 -27.38 5.71 0.44
CA LEU A 129 -28.09 6.76 1.17
C LEU A 129 -28.45 7.96 0.30
N ALA A 130 -27.69 8.24 -0.75
CA ALA A 130 -27.99 9.34 -1.67
C ALA A 130 -29.19 9.03 -2.59
N LYS A 131 -29.47 7.76 -2.89
CA LYS A 131 -30.52 7.35 -3.84
C LYS A 131 -31.90 7.98 -3.59
N PRO A 132 -32.43 8.04 -2.35
CA PRO A 132 -33.74 8.66 -2.09
C PRO A 132 -33.78 10.17 -2.35
N PHE A 133 -32.63 10.83 -2.39
CA PHE A 133 -32.51 12.29 -2.56
C PHE A 133 -32.12 12.68 -3.99
N VAL A 134 -31.75 11.73 -4.83
CA VAL A 134 -31.44 11.97 -6.25
C VAL A 134 -32.73 11.88 -7.04
N ASN A 135 -33.04 12.93 -7.83
CA ASN A 135 -34.19 12.90 -8.74
C ASN A 135 -34.01 11.71 -9.72
N PRO A 136 -34.98 10.77 -9.78
CA PRO A 136 -34.90 9.62 -10.71
C PRO A 136 -34.77 10.02 -12.18
N GLU A 137 -35.28 11.20 -12.56
CA GLU A 137 -35.17 11.74 -13.92
C GLU A 137 -33.85 12.46 -14.20
N SER A 138 -33.02 12.63 -13.17
CA SER A 138 -31.67 13.21 -13.33
C SER A 138 -30.81 12.31 -14.21
N ALA A 139 -30.03 12.91 -15.10
CA ALA A 139 -29.05 12.22 -15.93
C ALA A 139 -28.03 11.38 -15.11
N PHE A 140 -27.91 11.66 -13.83
CA PHE A 140 -26.96 11.02 -12.91
C PHE A 140 -27.61 10.07 -11.89
N SER A 141 -28.89 9.73 -12.05
CA SER A 141 -29.68 8.97 -11.07
C SER A 141 -29.13 7.57 -10.76
N GLY A 142 -28.29 7.00 -11.64
CA GLY A 142 -27.63 5.72 -11.44
C GLY A 142 -26.18 5.81 -10.98
N SER A 143 -25.66 7.02 -10.74
CA SER A 143 -24.25 7.22 -10.37
C SER A 143 -24.04 7.05 -8.87
N GLY A 144 -22.86 6.60 -8.50
CA GLY A 144 -22.50 6.41 -7.10
C GLY A 144 -21.01 6.20 -6.90
N TYR A 145 -20.60 6.36 -5.64
CA TYR A 145 -19.25 6.06 -5.20
C TYR A 145 -19.31 5.31 -3.87
N TYR A 146 -18.49 4.28 -3.76
CA TYR A 146 -18.27 3.58 -2.50
C TYR A 146 -16.86 3.05 -2.42
N PHE A 147 -16.38 2.85 -1.21
CA PHE A 147 -15.20 2.06 -0.93
C PHE A 147 -15.44 1.12 0.25
N TYR A 148 -14.62 0.11 0.30
CA TYR A 148 -14.53 -0.78 1.45
C TYR A 148 -13.07 -1.19 1.67
N ASP A 149 -12.73 -1.42 2.94
CA ASP A 149 -11.43 -1.93 3.34
C ASP A 149 -11.56 -2.98 4.43
N LEU A 150 -10.60 -3.89 4.43
CA LEU A 150 -10.44 -4.96 5.39
C LEU A 150 -8.97 -5.02 5.82
N ASN A 151 -8.75 -5.04 7.13
CA ASN A 151 -7.46 -5.30 7.74
C ASN A 151 -7.59 -6.54 8.60
N ALA A 152 -6.60 -7.44 8.53
CA ALA A 152 -6.53 -8.61 9.38
C ALA A 152 -5.10 -8.86 9.83
N LYS A 153 -4.90 -9.27 11.08
CA LYS A 153 -3.59 -9.68 11.58
C LYS A 153 -3.75 -10.79 12.60
N VAL A 154 -2.88 -11.76 12.47
CA VAL A 154 -2.69 -12.84 13.45
C VAL A 154 -1.27 -12.70 13.98
N ASN A 155 -1.12 -12.82 15.28
CA ASN A 155 0.18 -12.96 15.91
C ASN A 155 0.24 -14.26 16.72
N TRP A 156 1.42 -14.88 16.75
CA TRP A 156 1.66 -16.09 17.49
C TRP A 156 3.07 -16.11 18.09
N ARG A 157 3.14 -16.10 19.42
CA ARG A 157 4.37 -16.31 20.18
C ARG A 157 4.62 -17.80 20.35
N ALA A 158 5.29 -18.42 19.38
CA ALA A 158 5.58 -19.86 19.37
C ALA A 158 6.54 -20.28 20.50
N SER A 159 7.43 -19.37 20.92
CA SER A 159 8.35 -19.56 22.06
C SER A 159 8.85 -18.20 22.57
N ALA A 160 9.64 -18.20 23.65
CA ALA A 160 10.32 -17.00 24.11
C ALA A 160 11.26 -16.36 23.08
N LYS A 161 11.71 -17.13 22.09
CA LYS A 161 12.65 -16.69 21.04
C LYS A 161 11.99 -16.51 19.68
N ASN A 162 10.78 -17.00 19.45
CA ASN A 162 10.16 -17.01 18.13
C ASN A 162 8.76 -16.43 18.16
N GLN A 163 8.53 -15.41 17.36
CA GLN A 163 7.24 -14.78 17.17
C GLN A 163 6.92 -14.65 15.70
N PHE A 164 5.72 -15.06 15.31
CA PHE A 164 5.22 -15.03 13.95
C PHE A 164 4.05 -14.07 13.83
N TYR A 165 3.99 -13.39 12.71
CA TYR A 165 2.89 -12.51 12.34
C TYR A 165 2.45 -12.84 10.92
N LEU A 166 1.15 -12.83 10.71
CA LEU A 166 0.54 -12.83 9.40
C LEU A 166 -0.46 -11.68 9.36
N SER A 167 -0.25 -10.73 8.47
CA SER A 167 -1.18 -9.61 8.30
C SER A 167 -1.56 -9.40 6.86
N GLY A 168 -2.69 -8.76 6.63
CA GLY A 168 -3.16 -8.40 5.31
C GLY A 168 -4.03 -7.15 5.35
N TYR A 169 -3.98 -6.43 4.25
CA TYR A 169 -4.85 -5.31 3.95
C TYR A 169 -5.48 -5.52 2.58
N PHE A 170 -6.74 -5.22 2.47
CA PHE A 170 -7.48 -5.16 1.22
C PHE A 170 -8.34 -3.91 1.21
N GLY A 171 -8.24 -3.10 0.17
CA GLY A 171 -9.06 -1.90 0.00
C GLY A 171 -9.43 -1.71 -1.46
N ARG A 172 -10.69 -1.38 -1.71
CA ARG A 172 -11.18 -1.12 -3.07
C ARG A 172 -12.15 0.04 -3.08
N ASP A 173 -11.93 0.91 -4.04
CA ASP A 173 -12.81 2.01 -4.43
C ASP A 173 -13.54 1.66 -5.71
N VAL A 174 -14.77 2.13 -5.84
CA VAL A 174 -15.54 2.01 -7.07
C VAL A 174 -16.31 3.31 -7.29
N PHE A 175 -16.02 3.97 -8.39
CA PHE A 175 -16.81 5.08 -8.89
C PHE A 175 -17.61 4.59 -10.09
N ASP A 176 -18.94 4.59 -9.95
CA ASP A 176 -19.88 4.26 -11.01
C ASP A 176 -20.57 5.55 -11.47
N PHE A 177 -20.45 5.87 -12.75
CA PHE A 177 -21.18 6.94 -13.40
C PHE A 177 -22.18 6.33 -14.39
N ARG A 178 -23.42 6.78 -14.37
CA ARG A 178 -24.46 6.34 -15.31
C ARG A 178 -25.30 7.54 -15.74
N SER A 179 -25.50 7.64 -17.05
CA SER A 179 -26.41 8.59 -17.66
C SER A 179 -27.57 7.83 -18.30
N SER A 180 -28.76 7.97 -17.74
CA SER A 180 -29.98 7.39 -18.31
C SER A 180 -30.40 8.06 -19.63
N ALA A 181 -30.02 9.32 -19.83
CA ALA A 181 -30.37 10.09 -21.03
C ALA A 181 -29.59 9.66 -22.28
N SER A 182 -28.36 9.16 -22.14
CA SER A 182 -27.47 8.79 -23.24
C SER A 182 -27.11 7.32 -23.28
N ASN A 183 -27.70 6.49 -22.40
CA ASN A 183 -27.36 5.06 -22.24
C ASN A 183 -25.84 4.82 -22.05
N PHE A 184 -25.18 5.83 -21.45
CA PHE A 184 -23.76 5.82 -21.19
C PHE A 184 -23.48 5.45 -19.73
N GLY A 185 -22.49 4.60 -19.50
CA GLY A 185 -21.95 4.26 -18.18
C GLY A 185 -20.46 4.27 -18.16
N SER A 186 -19.88 4.65 -17.03
CA SER A 186 -18.43 4.55 -16.77
C SER A 186 -18.19 4.01 -15.38
N ARG A 187 -17.24 3.11 -15.25
CA ARG A 187 -16.84 2.52 -13.98
C ARG A 187 -15.33 2.63 -13.80
N ILE A 188 -14.92 3.12 -12.65
CA ILE A 188 -13.52 3.31 -12.30
C ILE A 188 -13.26 2.61 -10.97
N PRO A 189 -12.85 1.34 -10.96
CA PRO A 189 -12.38 0.64 -9.77
C PRO A 189 -10.87 0.81 -9.61
N TRP A 190 -10.41 0.99 -8.37
CA TRP A 190 -8.99 0.90 -8.00
C TRP A 190 -8.85 0.35 -6.59
N GLY A 191 -7.67 -0.18 -6.28
CA GLY A 191 -7.45 -0.70 -4.93
C GLY A 191 -6.10 -1.34 -4.74
N ASN A 192 -5.84 -1.73 -3.48
CA ASN A 192 -4.66 -2.45 -3.07
C ASN A 192 -5.04 -3.73 -2.32
N ALA A 193 -4.21 -4.75 -2.47
CA ALA A 193 -4.19 -5.92 -1.62
C ALA A 193 -2.77 -6.17 -1.14
N THR A 194 -2.57 -6.35 0.18
CA THR A 194 -1.25 -6.69 0.72
C THR A 194 -1.33 -7.87 1.67
N VAL A 195 -0.27 -8.66 1.68
CA VAL A 195 -0.07 -9.74 2.66
C VAL A 195 1.36 -9.67 3.17
N THR A 196 1.55 -9.78 4.47
CA THR A 196 2.86 -9.83 5.12
C THR A 196 2.93 -11.01 6.05
N ALA A 197 3.98 -11.83 5.90
CA ALA A 197 4.37 -12.86 6.84
C ALA A 197 5.71 -12.47 7.46
N ARG A 198 5.78 -12.30 8.80
CA ARG A 198 6.98 -11.88 9.52
C ARG A 198 7.34 -12.89 10.58
N TRP A 199 8.61 -13.23 10.66
CA TRP A 199 9.20 -14.00 11.72
C TRP A 199 10.26 -13.17 12.45
N ASN A 200 10.05 -12.98 13.76
CA ASN A 200 11.03 -12.38 14.65
C ASN A 200 11.68 -13.47 15.48
N HIS A 201 13.02 -13.53 15.44
CA HIS A 201 13.82 -14.50 16.16
C HIS A 201 14.83 -13.81 17.08
N VAL A 202 14.82 -14.18 18.34
CA VAL A 202 15.80 -13.76 19.35
C VAL A 202 16.98 -14.73 19.31
N ILE A 203 18.10 -14.32 18.68
CA ILE A 203 19.34 -15.11 18.63
C ILE A 203 20.00 -15.11 20.01
N SER A 204 20.14 -13.91 20.60
CA SER A 204 20.67 -13.69 21.94
C SER A 204 20.11 -12.39 22.52
N ASP A 205 20.47 -12.05 23.75
CA ASP A 205 20.06 -10.79 24.42
C ASP A 205 20.51 -9.52 23.66
N LYS A 206 21.47 -9.67 22.73
CA LYS A 206 22.03 -8.58 21.94
C LYS A 206 21.84 -8.71 20.43
N ALA A 207 21.17 -9.76 19.98
CA ALA A 207 21.05 -10.07 18.55
C ALA A 207 19.64 -10.56 18.21
N PHE A 208 19.01 -9.88 17.23
CA PHE A 208 17.64 -10.14 16.80
C PHE A 208 17.61 -10.24 15.29
N LEU A 209 16.93 -11.27 14.78
CA LEU A 209 16.69 -11.47 13.36
C LEU A 209 15.22 -11.26 13.04
N THR A 210 14.93 -10.45 12.05
CA THR A 210 13.56 -10.29 11.50
C THR A 210 13.60 -10.69 10.04
N THR A 211 12.76 -11.64 9.65
CA THR A 211 12.54 -12.03 8.25
C THR A 211 11.09 -11.75 7.88
N THR A 212 10.87 -11.04 6.79
CA THR A 212 9.55 -10.61 6.33
C THR A 212 9.38 -10.98 4.86
N ALA A 213 8.34 -11.74 4.55
CA ALA A 213 7.87 -11.95 3.19
C ALA A 213 6.64 -11.05 2.95
N THR A 214 6.59 -10.35 1.82
CA THR A 214 5.52 -9.43 1.47
C THR A 214 4.96 -9.76 0.08
N TYR A 215 3.65 -9.58 -0.04
CA TYR A 215 2.96 -9.49 -1.31
C TYR A 215 2.19 -8.18 -1.34
N SER A 216 2.23 -7.48 -2.47
CA SER A 216 1.47 -6.26 -2.70
C SER A 216 0.95 -6.25 -4.12
N ASP A 217 -0.32 -5.99 -4.28
CA ASP A 217 -1.02 -5.84 -5.57
C ASP A 217 -1.77 -4.52 -5.58
N TYR A 218 -1.59 -3.75 -6.63
CA TYR A 218 -2.33 -2.53 -6.91
C TYR A 218 -2.92 -2.62 -8.30
N GLU A 219 -4.20 -2.36 -8.41
CA GLU A 219 -4.92 -2.31 -9.67
C GLU A 219 -5.69 -0.98 -9.80
N PHE A 220 -5.67 -0.43 -10.98
CA PHE A 220 -6.53 0.64 -11.44
C PHE A 220 -7.17 0.21 -12.76
N ALA A 221 -8.48 0.42 -12.91
CA ALA A 221 -9.14 0.18 -14.17
C ALA A 221 -10.13 1.31 -14.50
N PHE A 222 -10.38 1.47 -15.76
CA PHE A 222 -11.41 2.33 -16.33
C PHE A 222 -12.23 1.52 -17.34
N GLU A 223 -13.54 1.60 -17.22
CA GLU A 223 -14.48 1.00 -18.17
C GLU A 223 -15.51 2.06 -18.57
N ALA A 224 -15.77 2.19 -19.85
CA ALA A 224 -16.84 2.99 -20.39
C ALA A 224 -17.73 2.09 -21.26
N ARG A 225 -19.05 2.24 -21.10
CA ARG A 225 -20.04 1.49 -21.84
C ARG A 225 -21.07 2.43 -22.47
N GLN A 226 -21.35 2.18 -23.73
CA GLN A 226 -22.45 2.84 -24.44
C GLN A 226 -23.19 1.83 -25.28
N ASP A 227 -24.47 1.61 -25.01
CA ASP A 227 -25.29 0.56 -25.62
C ASP A 227 -24.63 -0.83 -25.52
N SER A 228 -24.26 -1.44 -26.66
CA SER A 228 -23.58 -2.73 -26.71
C SER A 228 -22.06 -2.62 -26.78
N PHE A 229 -21.51 -1.41 -26.84
CA PHE A 229 -20.07 -1.19 -26.92
C PHE A 229 -19.50 -0.94 -25.53
N THR A 230 -18.43 -1.65 -25.21
CA THR A 230 -17.64 -1.45 -24.00
C THR A 230 -16.19 -1.24 -24.40
N PHE A 231 -15.57 -0.21 -23.81
CA PHE A 231 -14.14 0.05 -23.92
C PHE A 231 -13.57 0.22 -22.53
N GLY A 232 -12.39 -0.29 -22.31
CA GLY A 232 -11.72 -0.11 -21.02
C GLY A 232 -10.22 -0.31 -21.12
N PHE A 233 -9.57 0.05 -20.01
CA PHE A 233 -8.18 -0.29 -19.78
C PHE A 233 -7.96 -0.61 -18.30
N ARG A 234 -6.92 -1.37 -18.03
CA ARG A 234 -6.41 -1.64 -16.69
C ARG A 234 -4.89 -1.45 -16.62
N SER A 235 -4.42 -1.04 -15.47
CA SER A 235 -3.00 -0.98 -15.14
C SER A 235 -2.79 -1.48 -13.73
N GLY A 236 -1.60 -1.99 -13.43
CA GLY A 236 -1.34 -2.59 -12.12
C GLY A 236 0.13 -2.83 -11.84
N ILE A 237 0.39 -3.12 -10.57
CA ILE A 237 1.72 -3.47 -10.04
C ILE A 237 1.53 -4.63 -9.06
N ASP A 238 2.25 -5.72 -9.28
CA ASP A 238 2.34 -6.89 -8.38
C ASP A 238 3.78 -7.00 -7.87
N ASP A 239 3.97 -6.97 -6.55
CA ASP A 239 5.26 -7.06 -5.90
C ASP A 239 5.33 -8.26 -4.97
N ARG A 240 6.44 -8.99 -5.03
CA ARG A 240 6.77 -10.09 -4.13
C ARG A 240 8.12 -9.83 -3.50
N GLY A 241 8.10 -9.57 -2.20
CA GLY A 241 9.28 -9.16 -1.45
C GLY A 241 9.73 -10.18 -0.41
N LEU A 242 11.04 -10.24 -0.18
CA LEU A 242 11.66 -10.93 0.94
C LEU A 242 12.70 -9.98 1.55
N LYS A 243 12.55 -9.71 2.85
CA LYS A 243 13.44 -8.84 3.61
C LYS A 243 14.00 -9.61 4.79
N THR A 244 15.29 -9.45 5.07
CA THR A 244 15.93 -9.99 6.27
C THR A 244 16.74 -8.90 6.92
N ARG A 245 16.55 -8.68 8.22
CA ARG A 245 17.23 -7.66 9.02
C ARG A 245 17.80 -8.27 10.29
N LEU A 246 19.10 -8.13 10.48
CA LEU A 246 19.79 -8.42 11.72
C LEU A 246 19.95 -7.11 12.50
N THR A 247 19.50 -7.10 13.76
CA THR A 247 19.68 -5.98 14.69
C THR A 247 20.62 -6.44 15.80
N LEU A 248 21.68 -5.66 16.04
CA LEU A 248 22.71 -5.94 17.03
C LEU A 248 22.80 -4.80 18.01
N TYR A 249 22.90 -5.12 19.30
CA TYR A 249 23.16 -4.20 20.39
C TYR A 249 24.51 -4.57 21.05
N PRO A 250 25.66 -4.20 20.44
CA PRO A 250 27.00 -4.55 20.98
C PRO A 250 27.18 -4.02 22.41
N ASN A 251 26.67 -2.80 22.62
CA ASN A 251 26.60 -2.11 23.90
C ASN A 251 25.40 -1.16 23.94
N VAL A 252 25.23 -0.40 25.02
CA VAL A 252 24.08 0.51 25.23
C VAL A 252 24.07 1.73 24.30
N ARG A 253 25.17 2.03 23.62
CA ARG A 253 25.31 3.21 22.75
C ARG A 253 25.12 2.93 21.27
N HIS A 254 25.23 1.68 20.84
CA HIS A 254 25.17 1.30 19.43
C HIS A 254 23.96 0.43 19.14
N THR A 255 23.20 0.78 18.12
CA THR A 255 22.16 -0.06 17.50
C THR A 255 22.53 -0.26 16.04
N ILE A 256 23.19 -1.37 15.76
CA ILE A 256 23.60 -1.71 14.39
C ILE A 256 22.50 -2.53 13.73
N ARG A 257 22.09 -2.14 12.51
CA ARG A 257 21.17 -2.90 11.68
C ARG A 257 21.82 -3.19 10.34
N ALA A 258 21.81 -4.45 9.95
CA ALA A 258 22.26 -4.89 8.63
C ALA A 258 21.14 -5.72 7.98
N GLY A 259 20.93 -5.56 6.69
CA GLY A 259 19.86 -6.29 6.04
C GLY A 259 20.03 -6.44 4.54
N MET A 260 19.20 -7.34 4.02
CA MET A 260 19.03 -7.63 2.61
C MET A 260 17.54 -7.53 2.28
N GLU A 261 17.23 -6.93 1.14
CA GLU A 261 15.88 -6.83 0.58
C GLU A 261 15.93 -7.29 -0.87
N TYR A 262 14.99 -8.14 -1.22
CA TYR A 262 14.76 -8.55 -2.60
C TYR A 262 13.29 -8.35 -2.94
N THR A 263 13.02 -7.74 -4.08
CA THR A 263 11.65 -7.57 -4.60
C THR A 263 11.62 -7.96 -6.08
N TYR A 264 10.63 -8.80 -6.39
CA TYR A 264 10.26 -9.10 -7.76
C TYR A 264 9.00 -8.30 -8.11
N HIS A 265 9.11 -7.46 -9.13
CA HIS A 265 8.03 -6.60 -9.61
C HIS A 265 7.46 -7.14 -10.91
N THR A 266 6.15 -7.07 -11.04
CA THR A 266 5.44 -7.22 -12.32
C THR A 266 4.64 -5.95 -12.55
N PHE A 267 4.96 -5.22 -13.60
CA PHE A 267 4.25 -4.01 -14.01
C PHE A 267 3.34 -4.34 -15.20
N LEU A 268 2.11 -3.92 -15.10
CA LEU A 268 1.14 -3.84 -16.19
C LEU A 268 0.86 -2.37 -16.46
N PRO A 269 1.62 -1.69 -17.35
CA PRO A 269 1.45 -0.24 -17.56
C PRO A 269 0.06 0.11 -18.06
N THR A 270 -0.41 -0.62 -19.08
CA THR A 270 -1.77 -0.46 -19.60
C THR A 270 -2.13 -1.69 -20.46
N GLU A 271 -3.30 -2.23 -20.22
CA GLU A 271 -3.94 -3.25 -21.06
C GLU A 271 -5.30 -2.72 -21.50
N PHE A 272 -5.50 -2.56 -22.78
CA PHE A 272 -6.76 -2.11 -23.37
C PHE A 272 -7.64 -3.29 -23.71
N TYR A 273 -8.96 -3.12 -23.60
CA TYR A 273 -9.95 -4.06 -24.09
C TYR A 273 -11.16 -3.32 -24.65
N ALA A 274 -11.78 -3.90 -25.68
CA ALA A 274 -13.02 -3.39 -26.22
C ALA A 274 -13.89 -4.55 -26.69
N THR A 275 -15.21 -4.43 -26.48
CA THR A 275 -16.20 -5.40 -26.94
C THR A 275 -17.37 -4.70 -27.59
N SER A 276 -17.97 -5.28 -28.60
CA SER A 276 -19.25 -4.84 -29.20
C SER A 276 -20.11 -6.03 -29.54
N ASN A 277 -21.36 -6.02 -29.09
CA ASN A 277 -22.30 -7.15 -29.32
C ASN A 277 -21.72 -8.51 -28.91
N ASN A 278 -20.98 -8.59 -27.81
CA ASN A 278 -20.26 -9.77 -27.27
C ASN A 278 -19.13 -10.28 -28.20
N VAL A 279 -18.63 -9.44 -29.10
CA VAL A 279 -17.43 -9.72 -29.90
C VAL A 279 -16.27 -8.89 -29.33
N ASP A 280 -15.20 -9.57 -28.96
CA ASP A 280 -13.98 -8.92 -28.45
C ASP A 280 -13.14 -8.41 -29.65
N PHE A 281 -12.63 -7.19 -29.51
CA PHE A 281 -11.66 -6.63 -30.44
C PHE A 281 -10.26 -7.00 -29.98
N ASP A 282 -9.44 -7.48 -30.91
CA ASP A 282 -8.01 -7.65 -30.66
C ASP A 282 -7.32 -6.28 -30.68
N LEU A 283 -6.95 -5.78 -29.50
CA LEU A 283 -6.23 -4.52 -29.31
C LEU A 283 -4.73 -4.74 -29.08
N GLY A 284 -4.25 -5.96 -29.33
CA GLY A 284 -2.88 -6.37 -29.10
C GLY A 284 -2.65 -6.87 -27.67
N GLU A 285 -1.49 -7.52 -27.48
CA GLU A 285 -1.12 -8.08 -26.18
C GLU A 285 -0.66 -6.99 -25.22
N ALA A 286 -1.06 -7.12 -23.95
CA ALA A 286 -0.58 -6.27 -22.87
C ALA A 286 0.91 -6.51 -22.61
N ILE A 287 1.69 -5.42 -22.63
CA ILE A 287 3.12 -5.48 -22.31
C ILE A 287 3.28 -5.58 -20.81
N ARG A 288 3.70 -6.75 -20.33
CA ARG A 288 4.05 -6.94 -18.91
C ARG A 288 5.55 -6.83 -18.74
N THR A 289 5.96 -5.84 -17.97
CA THR A 289 7.37 -5.63 -17.62
C THR A 289 7.66 -6.28 -16.27
N ARG A 290 8.76 -7.02 -16.19
CA ARG A 290 9.21 -7.68 -14.96
C ARG A 290 10.56 -7.13 -14.54
N SER A 291 10.78 -7.01 -13.24
CA SER A 291 12.07 -6.56 -12.73
C SER A 291 12.41 -7.18 -11.39
N HIS A 292 13.71 -7.23 -11.13
CA HIS A 292 14.28 -7.67 -9.86
C HIS A 292 14.99 -6.48 -9.21
N GLU A 293 14.65 -6.19 -7.97
CA GLU A 293 15.36 -5.24 -7.15
C GLU A 293 16.03 -5.98 -6.00
N LEU A 294 17.32 -5.73 -5.80
CA LEU A 294 18.09 -6.25 -4.68
C LEU A 294 18.74 -5.08 -3.96
N ALA A 295 18.65 -5.04 -2.64
CA ALA A 295 19.35 -4.07 -1.83
C ALA A 295 20.04 -4.73 -0.64
N LEU A 296 21.22 -4.19 -0.31
CA LEU A 296 21.98 -4.53 0.88
C LEU A 296 22.24 -3.24 1.66
N TYR A 297 22.09 -3.27 2.97
CA TYR A 297 22.37 -2.11 3.79
C TYR A 297 22.98 -2.45 5.13
N VAL A 298 23.66 -1.47 5.69
CA VAL A 298 24.11 -1.45 7.07
C VAL A 298 23.90 -0.03 7.62
N GLU A 299 23.42 0.08 8.83
CA GLU A 299 23.26 1.37 9.53
C GLU A 299 23.63 1.21 11.00
N ASP A 300 24.20 2.25 11.60
CA ASP A 300 24.46 2.34 13.03
C ASP A 300 23.82 3.62 13.59
N GLU A 301 23.02 3.44 14.59
CA GLU A 301 22.49 4.50 15.43
C GLU A 301 23.37 4.56 16.68
N PHE A 302 24.20 5.61 16.76
CA PHE A 302 25.23 5.78 17.77
C PHE A 302 24.90 6.93 18.70
N ASP A 303 24.65 6.63 19.98
CA ASP A 303 24.53 7.60 21.06
C ASP A 303 25.91 8.03 21.52
N VAL A 304 26.43 9.12 20.92
CA VAL A 304 27.74 9.70 21.27
C VAL A 304 27.72 10.21 22.71
N SER A 305 26.61 10.84 23.08
CA SER A 305 26.32 11.34 24.44
C SER A 305 24.81 11.44 24.63
N ASP A 306 24.35 11.78 25.84
CA ASP A 306 22.93 11.99 26.14
C ASP A 306 22.31 13.12 25.31
N ALA A 307 23.12 14.04 24.75
CA ALA A 307 22.66 15.16 23.93
C ALA A 307 22.92 14.98 22.43
N LEU A 308 23.70 13.99 22.01
CA LEU A 308 24.09 13.81 20.60
C LEU A 308 23.95 12.35 20.16
N ARG A 309 23.05 12.15 19.20
CA ARG A 309 22.87 10.88 18.48
C ARG A 309 23.26 11.06 17.02
N ILE A 310 24.05 10.15 16.49
CA ILE A 310 24.44 10.08 15.07
C ILE A 310 23.83 8.84 14.47
N ASN A 311 23.19 8.99 13.32
CA ASN A 311 22.74 7.88 12.51
C ASN A 311 23.52 7.89 11.19
N ALA A 312 24.28 6.83 10.91
CA ALA A 312 25.08 6.68 9.72
C ALA A 312 24.80 5.31 9.07
N GLY A 313 24.74 5.27 7.75
CA GLY A 313 24.48 4.02 7.06
C GLY A 313 24.89 4.05 5.60
N LEU A 314 25.01 2.88 5.02
CA LEU A 314 25.26 2.65 3.61
C LEU A 314 24.20 1.70 3.06
N ARG A 315 23.71 2.01 1.86
CA ARG A 315 22.82 1.14 1.08
C ARG A 315 23.36 1.02 -0.33
N TRP A 316 23.45 -0.21 -0.79
CA TRP A 316 23.60 -0.54 -2.18
C TRP A 316 22.27 -1.07 -2.72
N SER A 317 21.87 -0.63 -3.90
CA SER A 317 20.66 -1.10 -4.58
C SER A 317 20.98 -1.39 -6.04
N GLY A 318 20.53 -2.54 -6.53
CA GLY A 318 20.59 -2.97 -7.91
C GLY A 318 19.19 -3.24 -8.44
N PHE A 319 18.92 -2.77 -9.66
CA PHE A 319 17.66 -2.97 -10.36
C PHE A 319 17.93 -3.57 -11.73
N VAL A 320 17.26 -4.67 -12.05
CA VAL A 320 17.39 -5.35 -13.34
C VAL A 320 16.01 -5.59 -13.91
N GLN A 321 15.73 -5.00 -15.05
CA GLN A 321 14.53 -5.28 -15.82
C GLN A 321 14.74 -6.54 -16.67
N THR A 322 13.76 -7.44 -16.65
CA THR A 322 13.77 -8.70 -17.41
C THR A 322 12.53 -8.79 -18.30
N GLY A 323 12.68 -9.48 -19.43
CA GLY A 323 11.59 -9.71 -20.40
C GLY A 323 11.73 -8.87 -21.67
N PRO A 324 10.83 -9.10 -22.64
CA PRO A 324 10.87 -8.37 -23.89
C PRO A 324 10.57 -6.88 -23.65
N PHE A 325 11.37 -6.01 -24.26
CA PHE A 325 11.13 -4.58 -24.31
C PHE A 325 11.46 -4.07 -25.73
N THR A 326 10.69 -3.13 -26.19
CA THR A 326 10.95 -2.47 -27.48
C THR A 326 11.77 -1.21 -27.19
N ARG A 327 12.97 -1.16 -27.74
CA ARG A 327 13.77 0.07 -27.77
C ARG A 327 13.36 0.88 -29.01
N TYR A 328 12.86 2.06 -28.78
CA TYR A 328 12.70 3.05 -29.84
C TYR A 328 14.06 3.72 -30.10
N VAL A 329 14.61 3.47 -31.28
CA VAL A 329 15.83 4.17 -31.75
C VAL A 329 15.36 5.32 -32.63
N PRO A 330 15.77 6.58 -32.35
CA PRO A 330 15.44 7.69 -33.23
C PRO A 330 15.93 7.41 -34.66
N PRO A 331 15.23 7.91 -35.69
CA PRO A 331 15.63 7.69 -37.09
C PRO A 331 17.06 8.06 -37.42
N GLU A 332 17.61 9.07 -36.73
CA GLU A 332 19.00 9.54 -36.87
C GLU A 332 20.06 8.53 -36.36
N GLU A 333 19.68 7.65 -35.43
CA GLU A 333 20.55 6.57 -34.95
C GLU A 333 20.36 5.26 -35.74
N SER A 334 19.33 5.17 -36.59
CA SER A 334 19.00 3.96 -37.34
C SER A 334 19.78 3.78 -38.64
N ASP A 335 20.56 4.81 -39.04
CA ASP A 335 21.41 4.74 -40.24
C ASP A 335 22.87 5.09 -39.91
N PRO A 336 23.66 4.15 -39.42
CA PRO A 336 25.09 4.41 -39.25
C PRO A 336 25.89 4.39 -40.53
N LEU A 337 25.35 3.99 -41.68
CA LEU A 337 26.14 3.91 -42.95
C LEU A 337 25.30 3.26 -44.09
N ALA A 338 24.04 3.64 -44.27
CA ALA A 338 23.35 3.26 -45.49
C ALA A 338 23.76 4.13 -46.65
#